data_4fe356bb2049c6a14c7d3ede41e10e2d
#
_entry.id   4fe356bb2049c6a14c7d3ede41e10e2d
#
_cell.length_a   1.000
_cell.length_b   1.000
_cell.length_c   1.000
_cell.angle_alpha   90.00
_cell.angle_beta   90.00
_cell.angle_gamma   90.00
#
_symmetry.space_group_name_H-M   'P 1'
#
loop_
_entity.id
_entity.type
_entity.pdbx_description
1 polymer ?
#
loop_
_entity_poly.entity_id
_entity_poly.type
_entity_poly.pdbx_seq_one_letter_code
_entity_poly.pdbx_strand_id
1 'polypeptide(L)'
;GLGWSGDFLTSLNVHYAAAVVFIIACVFHVVYHGLRGETGMLPKQGDLRQSVEVIKSFFGSGQEPPFAKYLPEQRLAYVAMAVVIAVLIVTGLIKTGKNIFAPDMNLTLVLWATWLHNIFFILFFLAFLAHMAAIILKPNRPMVRGIFTGRVRRDYAEHRHPLWIEELEGRPLAAAAAPEPPSAPAAVDGCRRPPKDDQA
;
A
#
# COMPACT_ATOMS: atom_id res chain seq x y z
N GLY A 1 -6.20 26.99 -24.98
CA GLY A 1 -6.77 26.91 -23.66
C GLY A 1 -7.74 25.75 -23.45
N LEU A 2 -8.24 25.61 -22.23
CA LEU A 2 -9.18 24.55 -21.83
C LEU A 2 -10.66 24.88 -22.17
N GLY A 3 -10.92 25.55 -23.29
CA GLY A 3 -12.28 25.95 -23.68
C GLY A 3 -13.28 24.79 -23.82
N TRP A 4 -12.79 23.59 -24.16
CA TRP A 4 -13.58 22.36 -24.23
C TRP A 4 -14.18 21.94 -22.88
N SER A 5 -13.55 22.30 -21.76
CA SER A 5 -14.05 21.93 -20.42
C SER A 5 -15.29 22.70 -19.99
N GLY A 6 -15.61 23.80 -20.69
CA GLY A 6 -16.85 24.54 -20.52
C GLY A 6 -18.03 23.96 -21.32
N ASP A 7 -17.76 23.08 -22.30
CA ASP A 7 -18.81 22.39 -23.02
C ASP A 7 -19.26 21.12 -22.28
N PHE A 8 -20.53 21.11 -21.86
CA PHE A 8 -21.09 20.01 -21.06
C PHE A 8 -21.00 18.66 -21.76
N LEU A 9 -21.37 18.59 -23.04
CA LEU A 9 -21.39 17.32 -23.78
C LEU A 9 -19.99 16.77 -23.98
N THR A 10 -19.03 17.63 -24.33
CA THR A 10 -17.61 17.22 -24.47
C THR A 10 -17.06 16.73 -23.14
N SER A 11 -17.31 17.43 -22.03
CA SER A 11 -16.86 17.03 -20.70
C SER A 11 -17.49 15.69 -20.27
N LEU A 12 -18.78 15.48 -20.57
CA LEU A 12 -19.47 14.23 -20.28
C LEU A 12 -18.91 13.06 -21.08
N ASN A 13 -18.61 13.24 -22.38
CA ASN A 13 -18.03 12.21 -23.22
C ASN A 13 -16.61 11.83 -22.76
N VAL A 14 -15.79 12.82 -22.37
CA VAL A 14 -14.46 12.57 -21.78
C VAL A 14 -14.60 11.79 -20.47
N HIS A 15 -15.57 12.14 -19.63
CA HIS A 15 -15.85 11.42 -18.40
C HIS A 15 -16.24 9.96 -18.67
N TYR A 16 -17.13 9.69 -19.64
CA TYR A 16 -17.51 8.33 -20.01
C TYR A 16 -16.33 7.52 -20.54
N ALA A 17 -15.51 8.09 -21.42
CA ALA A 17 -14.33 7.41 -21.94
C ALA A 17 -13.34 7.07 -20.81
N ALA A 18 -13.08 8.03 -19.92
CA ALA A 18 -12.21 7.80 -18.76
C ALA A 18 -12.80 6.75 -17.80
N ALA A 19 -14.12 6.77 -17.57
CA ALA A 19 -14.79 5.79 -16.71
C ALA A 19 -14.68 4.37 -17.27
N VAL A 20 -14.81 4.16 -18.57
CA VAL A 20 -14.64 2.84 -19.21
C VAL A 20 -13.23 2.32 -18.98
N VAL A 21 -12.19 3.13 -19.24
CA VAL A 21 -10.79 2.75 -19.00
C VAL A 21 -10.57 2.41 -17.53
N PHE A 22 -11.11 3.24 -16.62
CA PHE A 22 -10.99 3.03 -15.19
C PHE A 22 -11.67 1.74 -14.72
N ILE A 23 -12.88 1.43 -15.20
CA ILE A 23 -13.59 0.18 -14.88
C ILE A 23 -12.79 -1.03 -15.37
N ILE A 24 -12.27 -0.98 -16.59
CA ILE A 24 -11.43 -2.06 -17.15
C ILE A 24 -10.19 -2.27 -16.26
N ALA A 25 -9.52 -1.21 -15.84
CA ALA A 25 -8.37 -1.30 -14.95
C ALA A 25 -8.74 -1.89 -13.58
N CYS A 26 -9.90 -1.52 -13.00
CA CYS A 26 -10.39 -2.09 -11.74
C CYS A 26 -10.71 -3.58 -11.87
N VAL A 27 -11.39 -3.98 -12.94
CA VAL A 27 -11.69 -5.39 -13.21
C VAL A 27 -10.40 -6.20 -13.40
N PHE A 28 -9.48 -5.68 -14.19
CA PHE A 28 -8.15 -6.29 -14.37
C PHE A 28 -7.43 -6.47 -13.03
N HIS A 29 -7.41 -5.43 -12.19
CA HIS A 29 -6.77 -5.47 -10.87
C HIS A 29 -7.37 -6.59 -10.00
N VAL A 30 -8.69 -6.64 -9.87
CA VAL A 30 -9.38 -7.64 -9.04
C VAL A 30 -9.14 -9.05 -9.58
N VAL A 31 -9.29 -9.25 -10.89
CA VAL A 31 -9.08 -10.57 -11.52
C VAL A 31 -7.62 -11.01 -11.39
N TYR A 32 -6.68 -10.13 -11.69
CA TYR A 32 -5.24 -10.45 -11.62
C TYR A 32 -4.82 -10.88 -10.22
N HIS A 33 -5.13 -10.08 -9.20
CA HIS A 33 -4.76 -10.42 -7.82
C HIS A 33 -5.56 -11.60 -7.26
N GLY A 34 -6.83 -11.73 -7.65
CA GLY A 34 -7.66 -12.87 -7.30
C GLY A 34 -7.12 -14.20 -7.86
N LEU A 35 -6.73 -14.24 -9.14
CA LEU A 35 -6.15 -15.43 -9.76
C LEU A 35 -4.79 -15.80 -9.18
N ARG A 36 -4.02 -14.81 -8.70
CA ARG A 36 -2.72 -15.05 -8.03
C ARG A 36 -2.85 -15.41 -6.56
N GLY A 37 -4.04 -15.35 -5.98
CA GLY A 37 -4.24 -15.59 -4.56
C GLY A 37 -3.56 -14.56 -3.66
N GLU A 38 -3.30 -13.35 -4.15
CA GLU A 38 -2.59 -12.30 -3.42
C GLU A 38 -3.54 -11.59 -2.45
N THR A 39 -3.70 -12.15 -1.26
CA THR A 39 -4.60 -11.62 -0.22
C THR A 39 -3.90 -10.70 0.80
N GLY A 40 -2.63 -10.40 0.59
CA GLY A 40 -1.81 -9.62 1.54
C GLY A 40 -2.34 -8.22 1.88
N MET A 41 -3.11 -7.61 0.95
CA MET A 41 -3.74 -6.30 1.15
C MET A 41 -5.12 -6.37 1.82
N LEU A 42 -5.65 -7.58 2.06
CA LEU A 42 -6.92 -7.73 2.77
C LEU A 42 -6.72 -7.52 4.28
N PRO A 43 -7.72 -6.92 4.98
CA PRO A 43 -7.65 -6.71 6.41
C PRO A 43 -7.49 -8.01 7.19
N LYS A 44 -6.68 -7.97 8.22
CA LYS A 44 -6.46 -9.07 9.17
C LYS A 44 -7.07 -8.71 10.52
N GLN A 45 -7.34 -9.74 11.32
CA GLN A 45 -7.79 -9.51 12.69
C GLN A 45 -6.75 -8.69 13.47
N GLY A 46 -7.21 -7.63 14.14
CA GLY A 46 -6.36 -6.73 14.89
C GLY A 46 -5.83 -5.51 14.12
N ASP A 47 -6.01 -5.42 12.79
CA ASP A 47 -5.51 -4.29 11.99
C ASP A 47 -6.06 -2.94 12.49
N LEU A 48 -7.33 -2.88 12.88
CA LEU A 48 -7.92 -1.64 13.38
C LEU A 48 -7.23 -1.16 14.67
N ARG A 49 -6.96 -2.07 15.61
CA ARG A 49 -6.24 -1.75 16.84
C ARG A 49 -4.81 -1.31 16.55
N GLN A 50 -4.10 -2.07 15.72
CA GLN A 50 -2.73 -1.75 15.33
C GLN A 50 -2.65 -0.41 14.58
N SER A 51 -3.59 -0.11 13.70
CA SER A 51 -3.66 1.20 13.01
C SER A 51 -3.81 2.36 13.99
N VAL A 52 -4.63 2.19 15.03
CA VAL A 52 -4.76 3.20 16.09
C VAL A 52 -3.44 3.38 16.88
N GLU A 53 -2.73 2.30 17.15
CA GLU A 53 -1.42 2.33 17.83
C GLU A 53 -0.37 3.05 16.96
N VAL A 54 -0.34 2.77 15.65
CA VAL A 54 0.53 3.46 14.69
C VAL A 54 0.21 4.95 14.63
N ILE A 55 -1.06 5.34 14.53
CA ILE A 55 -1.46 6.75 14.52
C ILE A 55 -1.02 7.45 15.81
N LYS A 56 -1.19 6.81 16.97
CA LYS A 56 -0.73 7.34 18.25
C LYS A 56 0.79 7.54 18.30
N SER A 57 1.57 6.64 17.70
CA SER A 57 3.03 6.77 17.65
C SER A 57 3.49 7.99 16.86
N PHE A 58 2.77 8.40 15.80
CA PHE A 58 3.02 9.64 15.06
C PHE A 58 2.87 10.91 15.93
N PHE A 59 2.02 10.84 16.97
CA PHE A 59 1.83 11.95 17.92
C PHE A 59 2.73 11.84 19.18
N GLY A 60 3.77 11.00 19.15
CA GLY A 60 4.75 10.87 20.22
C GLY A 60 4.33 9.94 21.38
N SER A 61 3.28 9.17 21.25
CA SER A 61 2.77 8.24 22.26
C SER A 61 2.99 6.79 21.88
N GLY A 62 4.21 6.25 22.02
CA GLY A 62 4.50 4.83 21.84
C GLY A 62 5.62 4.53 20.84
N GLN A 63 6.03 3.26 20.82
CA GLN A 63 6.97 2.74 19.82
C GLN A 63 6.18 2.18 18.63
N GLU A 64 6.68 2.40 17.42
CA GLU A 64 6.13 1.80 16.22
C GLU A 64 6.27 0.25 16.30
N PRO A 65 5.19 -0.51 16.11
CA PRO A 65 5.30 -1.97 16.08
C PRO A 65 6.07 -2.43 14.82
N PRO A 66 6.73 -3.60 14.85
CA PRO A 66 7.39 -4.15 13.68
C PRO A 66 6.35 -4.46 12.59
N PHE A 67 6.63 -4.07 11.34
CA PHE A 67 5.71 -4.22 10.23
C PHE A 67 6.05 -5.38 9.30
N ALA A 68 5.00 -6.02 8.79
CA ALA A 68 5.05 -6.92 7.66
C ALA A 68 5.18 -6.13 6.33
N LYS A 69 5.06 -6.80 5.19
CA LYS A 69 5.09 -6.18 3.86
C LYS A 69 4.10 -5.01 3.71
N TYR A 70 2.90 -5.16 4.24
CA TYR A 70 1.84 -4.14 4.23
C TYR A 70 1.48 -3.74 5.65
N LEU A 71 1.37 -2.44 5.88
CA LEU A 71 0.97 -1.89 7.17
C LEU A 71 -0.54 -2.06 7.41
N PRO A 72 -0.99 -2.15 8.66
CA PRO A 72 -2.41 -2.29 8.99
C PRO A 72 -3.28 -1.18 8.39
N GLU A 73 -2.84 0.08 8.49
CA GLU A 73 -3.53 1.24 7.93
C GLU A 73 -3.59 1.20 6.39
N GLN A 74 -2.59 0.63 5.72
CA GLN A 74 -2.61 0.47 4.26
C GLN A 74 -3.68 -0.55 3.85
N ARG A 75 -3.83 -1.66 4.59
CA ARG A 75 -4.87 -2.67 4.33
C ARG A 75 -6.27 -2.10 4.53
N LEU A 76 -6.48 -1.33 5.60
CA LEU A 76 -7.76 -0.66 5.84
C LEU A 76 -8.07 0.39 4.78
N ALA A 77 -7.09 1.22 4.41
CA ALA A 77 -7.24 2.22 3.36
C ALA A 77 -7.53 1.58 1.99
N TYR A 78 -6.90 0.44 1.69
CA TYR A 78 -7.16 -0.30 0.45
C TYR A 78 -8.62 -0.75 0.34
N VAL A 79 -9.19 -1.35 1.39
CA VAL A 79 -10.59 -1.78 1.37
C VAL A 79 -11.54 -0.59 1.37
N ALA A 80 -11.26 0.45 2.16
CA ALA A 80 -12.05 1.68 2.13
C ALA A 80 -12.09 2.29 0.71
N MET A 81 -10.96 2.36 0.02
CA MET A 81 -10.87 2.83 -1.35
C MET A 81 -11.63 1.91 -2.31
N ALA A 82 -11.52 0.58 -2.16
CA ALA A 82 -12.25 -0.37 -2.98
C ALA A 82 -13.78 -0.19 -2.85
N VAL A 83 -14.28 0.05 -1.63
CA VAL A 83 -15.70 0.34 -1.40
C VAL A 83 -16.11 1.66 -2.07
N VAL A 84 -15.32 2.71 -1.91
CA VAL A 84 -15.57 4.02 -2.55
C VAL A 84 -15.66 3.87 -4.07
N ILE A 85 -14.71 3.17 -4.68
CA ILE A 85 -14.66 2.92 -6.12
C ILE A 85 -15.87 2.08 -6.56
N ALA A 86 -16.22 1.03 -5.83
CA ALA A 86 -17.37 0.19 -6.16
C ALA A 86 -18.69 1.00 -6.17
N VAL A 87 -18.89 1.87 -5.18
CA VAL A 87 -20.06 2.77 -5.16
C VAL A 87 -20.04 3.73 -6.33
N LEU A 88 -18.89 4.32 -6.67
CA LEU A 88 -18.76 5.21 -7.84
C LEU A 88 -19.09 4.49 -9.14
N ILE A 89 -18.62 3.26 -9.33
CA ILE A 89 -18.91 2.45 -10.52
C ILE A 89 -20.40 2.16 -10.61
N VAL A 90 -21.01 1.62 -9.55
CA VAL A 90 -22.43 1.25 -9.54
C VAL A 90 -23.33 2.46 -9.80
N THR A 91 -23.10 3.55 -9.08
CA THR A 91 -23.90 4.79 -9.24
C THR A 91 -23.67 5.44 -10.61
N GLY A 92 -22.44 5.40 -11.11
CA GLY A 92 -22.10 5.87 -12.46
C GLY A 92 -22.80 5.07 -13.55
N LEU A 93 -22.83 3.74 -13.42
CA LEU A 93 -23.54 2.86 -14.36
C LEU A 93 -25.05 3.09 -14.35
N ILE A 94 -25.66 3.33 -13.18
CA ILE A 94 -27.09 3.72 -13.08
C ILE A 94 -27.35 5.01 -13.84
N LYS A 95 -26.54 6.05 -13.63
CA LYS A 95 -26.67 7.36 -14.31
C LYS A 95 -26.48 7.23 -15.82
N THR A 96 -25.48 6.46 -16.25
CA THR A 96 -25.19 6.19 -17.67
C THR A 96 -26.33 5.41 -18.30
N GLY A 97 -26.82 4.36 -17.62
CA GLY A 97 -27.94 3.56 -18.06
C GLY A 97 -29.22 4.39 -18.27
N LYS A 98 -29.52 5.29 -17.35
CA LYS A 98 -30.62 6.27 -17.49
C LYS A 98 -30.43 7.15 -18.73
N ASN A 99 -29.24 7.64 -19.00
CA ASN A 99 -29.02 8.57 -20.10
C ASN A 99 -29.02 7.90 -21.47
N ILE A 100 -28.64 6.61 -21.57
CA ILE A 100 -28.42 5.93 -22.85
C ILE A 100 -29.54 4.93 -23.15
N PHE A 101 -30.00 4.15 -22.17
CA PHE A 101 -30.85 2.98 -22.41
C PHE A 101 -32.26 3.09 -21.81
N ALA A 102 -32.43 3.83 -20.72
CA ALA A 102 -33.68 3.86 -19.96
C ALA A 102 -34.01 5.29 -19.50
N PRO A 103 -34.42 6.18 -20.43
CA PRO A 103 -34.75 7.59 -20.10
C PRO A 103 -35.86 7.71 -19.06
N ASP A 104 -36.79 6.74 -19.00
CA ASP A 104 -37.91 6.68 -18.06
C ASP A 104 -37.59 5.98 -16.73
N MET A 105 -36.29 5.78 -16.43
CA MET A 105 -35.85 5.16 -15.16
C MET A 105 -36.43 5.93 -13.97
N ASN A 106 -36.76 5.18 -12.91
CA ASN A 106 -37.31 5.74 -11.66
C ASN A 106 -36.45 6.92 -11.16
N LEU A 107 -37.09 8.08 -11.09
CA LEU A 107 -36.43 9.36 -10.73
C LEU A 107 -35.79 9.30 -9.33
N THR A 108 -36.42 8.63 -8.37
CA THR A 108 -35.91 8.49 -7.00
C THR A 108 -34.59 7.69 -7.00
N LEU A 109 -34.50 6.61 -7.79
CA LEU A 109 -33.27 5.83 -7.94
C LEU A 109 -32.15 6.69 -8.55
N VAL A 110 -32.45 7.43 -9.61
CA VAL A 110 -31.48 8.30 -10.28
C VAL A 110 -31.00 9.43 -9.34
N LEU A 111 -31.90 9.97 -8.54
CA LEU A 111 -31.60 11.01 -7.56
C LEU A 111 -30.63 10.48 -6.50
N TRP A 112 -30.92 9.31 -5.88
CA TRP A 112 -30.03 8.68 -4.92
C TRP A 112 -28.68 8.31 -5.54
N ALA A 113 -28.66 7.74 -6.75
CA ALA A 113 -27.41 7.46 -7.46
C ALA A 113 -26.58 8.71 -7.69
N THR A 114 -27.23 9.86 -8.00
CA THR A 114 -26.53 11.13 -8.20
C THR A 114 -25.93 11.66 -6.90
N TRP A 115 -26.69 11.66 -5.80
CA TRP A 115 -26.19 12.08 -4.50
C TRP A 115 -25.01 11.21 -4.03
N LEU A 116 -25.16 9.89 -4.09
CA LEU A 116 -24.09 8.96 -3.72
C LEU A 116 -22.86 9.14 -4.60
N HIS A 117 -23.04 9.27 -5.92
CA HIS A 117 -21.92 9.48 -6.83
C HIS A 117 -21.11 10.73 -6.48
N ASN A 118 -21.80 11.83 -6.19
CA ASN A 118 -21.15 13.10 -5.85
C ASN A 118 -20.44 13.03 -4.48
N ILE A 119 -21.10 12.46 -3.47
CA ILE A 119 -20.50 12.30 -2.13
C ILE A 119 -19.25 11.39 -2.22
N PHE A 120 -19.38 10.24 -2.89
CA PHE A 120 -18.28 9.29 -3.01
C PHE A 120 -17.16 9.80 -3.93
N PHE A 121 -17.48 10.67 -4.91
CA PHE A 121 -16.44 11.39 -5.65
C PHE A 121 -15.62 12.31 -4.74
N ILE A 122 -16.25 13.06 -3.84
CA ILE A 122 -15.53 13.91 -2.87
C ILE A 122 -14.64 13.04 -1.98
N LEU A 123 -15.17 11.91 -1.46
CA LEU A 123 -14.38 10.97 -0.64
C LEU A 123 -13.19 10.38 -1.43
N PHE A 124 -13.42 9.96 -2.66
CA PHE A 124 -12.37 9.48 -3.56
C PHE A 124 -11.28 10.53 -3.78
N PHE A 125 -11.68 11.76 -4.09
CA PHE A 125 -10.75 12.86 -4.35
C PHE A 125 -9.91 13.20 -3.12
N LEU A 126 -10.52 13.27 -1.94
CA LEU A 126 -9.81 13.52 -0.68
C LEU A 126 -8.84 12.35 -0.34
N ALA A 127 -9.28 11.11 -0.54
CA ALA A 127 -8.44 9.94 -0.33
C ALA A 127 -7.26 9.90 -1.33
N PHE A 128 -7.48 10.28 -2.58
CA PHE A 128 -6.42 10.43 -3.59
C PHE A 128 -5.40 11.50 -3.17
N LEU A 129 -5.86 12.67 -2.72
CA LEU A 129 -4.97 13.73 -2.24
C LEU A 129 -4.15 13.27 -1.01
N ALA A 130 -4.80 12.56 -0.08
CA ALA A 130 -4.12 12.00 1.09
C ALA A 130 -3.08 10.94 0.68
N HIS A 131 -3.40 10.09 -0.31
CA HIS A 131 -2.46 9.11 -0.86
C HIS A 131 -1.26 9.79 -1.53
N MET A 132 -1.48 10.82 -2.33
CA MET A 132 -0.40 11.59 -2.94
C MET A 132 0.46 12.32 -1.90
N ALA A 133 -0.17 12.89 -0.86
CA ALA A 133 0.55 13.50 0.25
C ALA A 133 1.41 12.46 1.01
N ALA A 134 0.89 11.26 1.24
CA ALA A 134 1.63 10.19 1.90
C ALA A 134 2.92 9.80 1.15
N ILE A 135 2.93 9.84 -0.19
CA ILE A 135 4.11 9.55 -1.02
C ILE A 135 5.22 10.59 -0.79
N ILE A 136 4.85 11.85 -0.51
CA ILE A 136 5.80 12.96 -0.29
C ILE A 136 6.46 12.86 1.09
N LEU A 137 5.85 12.20 2.06
CA LEU A 137 6.39 12.05 3.42
C LEU A 137 7.73 11.31 3.42
N LYS A 138 8.68 11.80 4.23
CA LYS A 138 10.04 11.27 4.31
C LYS A 138 10.11 9.74 4.48
N PRO A 139 9.34 9.10 5.38
CA PRO A 139 9.37 7.65 5.57
C PRO A 139 8.99 6.84 4.33
N ASN A 140 8.16 7.40 3.45
CA ASN A 140 7.61 6.69 2.28
C ASN A 140 8.39 6.96 0.98
N ARG A 141 9.24 8.01 0.95
CA ARG A 141 10.03 8.36 -0.25
C ARG A 141 10.88 7.22 -0.83
N PRO A 142 11.53 6.35 -0.03
CA PRO A 142 12.28 5.22 -0.56
C PRO A 142 11.42 4.24 -1.36
N MET A 143 10.10 4.17 -1.06
CA MET A 143 9.13 3.31 -1.77
C MET A 143 8.81 3.83 -3.18
N VAL A 144 8.96 5.13 -3.44
CA VAL A 144 8.63 5.75 -4.75
C VAL A 144 9.42 5.08 -5.88
N ARG A 145 10.70 4.79 -5.65
CA ARG A 145 11.50 4.06 -6.63
C ARG A 145 10.93 2.67 -6.92
N GLY A 146 10.38 2.01 -5.91
CA GLY A 146 9.76 0.69 -6.02
C GLY A 146 8.55 0.67 -6.95
N ILE A 147 7.79 1.77 -7.04
CA ILE A 147 6.62 1.90 -7.93
C ILE A 147 7.03 1.71 -9.40
N PHE A 148 8.19 2.24 -9.79
CA PHE A 148 8.68 2.21 -11.18
C PHE A 148 9.60 1.03 -11.47
N THR A 149 10.36 0.57 -10.49
CA THR A 149 11.41 -0.44 -10.68
C THR A 149 11.05 -1.82 -10.13
N GLY A 150 9.99 -1.93 -9.33
CA GLY A 150 9.65 -3.14 -8.58
C GLY A 150 10.66 -3.50 -7.48
N ARG A 151 11.62 -2.61 -7.18
CA ARG A 151 12.72 -2.88 -6.24
C ARG A 151 12.75 -1.84 -5.12
N VAL A 152 12.90 -2.32 -3.90
CA VAL A 152 13.06 -1.51 -2.69
C VAL A 152 14.45 -1.76 -2.10
N ARG A 153 15.05 -0.72 -1.50
CA ARG A 153 16.36 -0.84 -0.84
C ARG A 153 16.25 -1.77 0.37
N ARG A 154 17.25 -2.63 0.54
CA ARG A 154 17.26 -3.61 1.62
C ARG A 154 17.32 -2.96 3.00
N ASP A 155 18.21 -1.96 3.19
CA ASP A 155 18.34 -1.22 4.44
C ASP A 155 17.02 -0.56 4.90
N TYR A 156 16.26 -0.02 3.95
CA TYR A 156 14.93 0.52 4.22
C TYR A 156 13.94 -0.59 4.62
N ALA A 157 13.95 -1.72 3.91
CA ALA A 157 13.04 -2.83 4.19
C ALA A 157 13.34 -3.48 5.55
N GLU A 158 14.61 -3.64 5.92
CA GLU A 158 15.04 -4.15 7.23
C GLU A 158 14.59 -3.24 8.37
N HIS A 159 14.69 -1.91 8.17
CA HIS A 159 14.30 -0.95 9.20
C HIS A 159 12.78 -0.80 9.33
N ARG A 160 12.06 -0.72 8.20
CA ARG A 160 10.64 -0.38 8.18
C ARG A 160 9.72 -1.61 8.17
N HIS A 161 10.16 -2.71 7.57
CA HIS A 161 9.40 -3.93 7.36
C HIS A 161 10.16 -5.19 7.82
N PRO A 162 10.62 -5.24 9.08
CA PRO A 162 11.47 -6.34 9.57
C PRO A 162 10.78 -7.70 9.46
N LEU A 163 9.46 -7.78 9.73
CA LEU A 163 8.70 -9.04 9.60
C LEU A 163 8.62 -9.53 8.14
N TRP A 164 8.66 -8.61 7.17
CA TRP A 164 8.69 -8.99 5.76
C TRP A 164 10.05 -9.58 5.35
N ILE A 165 11.14 -9.01 5.85
CA ILE A 165 12.50 -9.56 5.62
C ILE A 165 12.63 -10.93 6.26
N GLU A 166 12.12 -11.11 7.48
CA GLU A 166 12.06 -12.40 8.15
C GLU A 166 11.32 -13.45 7.34
N GLU A 167 10.14 -13.10 6.81
CA GLU A 167 9.35 -13.97 5.93
C GLU A 167 10.14 -14.38 4.68
N LEU A 168 10.87 -13.43 4.06
CA LEU A 168 11.66 -13.70 2.86
C LEU A 168 12.91 -14.55 3.13
N GLU A 169 13.55 -14.39 4.28
CA GLU A 169 14.79 -15.10 4.66
C GLU A 169 14.54 -16.38 5.46
N GLY A 170 13.30 -16.64 5.86
CA GLY A 170 12.93 -17.78 6.69
C GLY A 170 13.57 -17.76 8.07
N ARG A 171 13.97 -16.59 8.58
CA ARG A 171 14.60 -16.42 9.90
C ARG A 171 13.65 -15.74 10.89
N PRO A 172 13.43 -16.32 12.10
CA PRO A 172 12.65 -15.66 13.14
C PRO A 172 13.34 -14.37 13.66
N LEU A 173 12.60 -13.30 13.86
CA LEU A 173 13.08 -12.00 14.37
C LEU A 173 13.82 -12.13 15.71
N ALA A 174 13.43 -13.10 16.54
CA ALA A 174 14.08 -13.42 17.80
C ALA A 174 15.56 -13.86 17.63
N ALA A 175 15.90 -14.45 16.47
CA ALA A 175 17.27 -14.84 16.18
C ALA A 175 18.16 -13.67 15.71
N ALA A 176 17.55 -12.62 15.13
CA ALA A 176 18.26 -11.42 14.68
C ALA A 176 18.52 -10.42 15.83
N ALA A 177 17.74 -10.49 16.92
CA ALA A 177 17.91 -9.66 18.12
C ALA A 177 18.85 -10.28 19.16
N ALA A 178 19.31 -11.53 18.97
CA ALA A 178 20.34 -12.12 19.83
C ALA A 178 21.67 -11.39 19.56
N PRO A 179 22.35 -10.86 20.59
CA PRO A 179 23.68 -10.29 20.41
C PRO A 179 24.59 -11.40 19.83
N GLU A 180 25.37 -11.06 18.81
CA GLU A 180 26.38 -11.98 18.28
C GLU A 180 27.20 -12.53 19.46
N PRO A 181 27.38 -13.87 19.55
CA PRO A 181 28.26 -14.42 20.58
C PRO A 181 29.64 -13.74 20.42
N PRO A 182 30.27 -13.33 21.53
CA PRO A 182 31.56 -12.68 21.47
C PRO A 182 32.50 -13.55 20.63
N SER A 183 33.06 -12.93 19.59
CA SER A 183 34.02 -13.58 18.71
C SER A 183 35.08 -14.29 19.59
N ALA A 184 35.21 -15.61 19.41
CA ALA A 184 36.18 -16.38 20.14
C ALA A 184 37.55 -15.67 20.07
N PRO A 185 38.24 -15.50 21.18
CA PRO A 185 39.56 -14.85 21.16
C PRO A 185 40.43 -15.59 20.17
N ALA A 186 41.04 -14.84 19.24
CA ALA A 186 41.98 -15.36 18.27
C ALA A 186 42.99 -16.27 19.01
N ALA A 187 43.08 -17.55 18.60
CA ALA A 187 44.03 -18.48 19.15
C ALA A 187 45.42 -17.82 19.06
N VAL A 188 45.98 -17.49 20.19
CA VAL A 188 47.34 -16.98 20.30
C VAL A 188 48.25 -18.15 19.97
N ASP A 189 48.69 -18.21 18.71
CA ASP A 189 49.68 -19.15 18.23
C ASP A 189 51.06 -18.76 18.86
N GLY A 190 51.21 -19.12 20.12
CA GLY A 190 52.36 -18.82 20.96
C GLY A 190 53.13 -20.06 21.38
N CYS A 191 53.47 -20.91 20.45
CA CYS A 191 54.45 -21.96 20.72
C CYS A 191 55.65 -21.83 19.78
N ARG A 192 56.43 -20.75 19.96
CA ARG A 192 57.81 -20.71 19.45
C ARG A 192 58.63 -21.69 20.30
N ARG A 193 59.06 -22.82 19.70
CA ARG A 193 60.12 -23.66 20.26
C ARG A 193 61.42 -22.86 20.33
N PRO A 194 62.14 -22.91 21.45
CA PRO A 194 63.46 -22.29 21.54
C PRO A 194 64.48 -23.02 20.60
N PRO A 195 65.50 -22.31 20.07
CA PRO A 195 66.49 -22.86 19.21
C PRO A 195 67.32 -23.90 19.98
N LYS A 196 67.60 -25.03 19.34
CA LYS A 196 68.58 -26.03 19.85
C LYS A 196 69.94 -25.42 19.68
N ASP A 197 70.62 -25.21 20.79
CA ASP A 197 72.07 -24.95 20.81
C ASP A 197 72.83 -26.23 20.39
N ASP A 198 73.40 -26.16 19.21
CA ASP A 198 74.46 -27.15 18.82
C ASP A 198 75.77 -26.72 19.47
N GLN A 199 76.17 -27.45 20.47
CA GLN A 199 77.57 -27.48 20.96
C GLN A 199 78.17 -28.76 20.49
N ALA A 200 79.22 -28.60 19.75
CA ALA A 200 80.50 -29.32 19.64
C ALA A 200 80.96 -29.45 18.20
#